data_f07d1de8498dc7abac787bbf3cc66201
#
_entry.id   f07d1de8498dc7abac787bbf3cc66201
#
_cell.length_a   1.000
_cell.length_b   1.000
_cell.length_c   1.000
_cell.angle_alpha   90.00
_cell.angle_beta   90.00
_cell.angle_gamma   90.00
#
_symmetry.space_group_name_H-M   'P 1'
#
loop_
_entity.id
_entity.type
_entity.pdbx_description
1 polymer ?
#
loop_
_entity_poly.entity_id
_entity_poly.type
_entity_poly.pdbx_seq_one_letter_code
_entity_poly.pdbx_strand_id
1 'polypeptide(L)'
;MRQTKGFKRAISVFLTVSILAGICGCAKTNTKDAEKAQIEPMEMEEAVNYSMDAIGGEDVMPIMGFYGPVPSEFSYNGNALPDYFTEEFYQLVADTGINMIGTTLANYGTVPSYVKKSLELGEKVGLGILVQDKRILSNDLTLEEVDEMTHEYTDYPSFAGVFMVDEPGAVYFRDHENGTNVDEFDTISKNLKELGFYVYENLLGMHATDTYTEEDVEAYTRYMRDWVKHVNPQALYYDRYIFEDNEGLKMGKKYFKNMEICRSVAEESGIPFWTYIEAGQQFTDKGAKFDTEAYFPSRGEFMWNVGTALAFGTKGILYFPLIQPIFYAYAESTPFDFQRNGLIGAWGNKTRWYYYAQDMNAQIAATDEILMHAVNKGVIASGEQANEHLSDCRYLMKGKAWRELADVTGDAMIGCFNYKGKTALYVVNYDIEYAQKITLDFVDTYNMTIIQNAETTHTSCGSLELTFAAGESALIVIE
;
A
#
# COMPACT_ATOMS: atom_id res chain seq x y z
N MET A 1 -52.36 19.14 8.82
CA MET A 1 -51.62 20.40 8.93
C MET A 1 -50.79 20.38 10.19
N ARG A 2 -49.53 20.00 10.07
CA ARG A 2 -48.41 20.40 10.94
C ARG A 2 -47.15 19.98 10.23
N GLN A 3 -46.39 20.98 9.83
CA GLN A 3 -45.12 20.89 9.17
C GLN A 3 -44.07 20.30 10.14
N THR A 4 -43.35 19.30 9.76
CA THR A 4 -42.04 18.96 10.35
C THR A 4 -40.94 19.56 9.46
N LYS A 5 -40.44 20.69 9.93
CA LYS A 5 -39.15 21.24 9.49
C LYS A 5 -38.03 20.41 10.15
N GLY A 6 -37.05 20.10 9.38
CA GLY A 6 -35.72 19.93 9.93
C GLY A 6 -35.12 18.56 9.69
N PHE A 7 -34.33 18.46 8.65
CA PHE A 7 -32.98 17.83 8.67
C PHE A 7 -32.29 18.16 7.33
N LYS A 8 -31.92 19.43 7.21
CA LYS A 8 -30.91 19.85 6.22
C LYS A 8 -29.80 20.50 7.02
N ARG A 9 -28.82 19.69 7.46
CA ARG A 9 -27.50 20.16 7.86
C ARG A 9 -26.56 18.96 7.88
N ALA A 10 -25.39 19.24 7.32
CA ALA A 10 -24.18 18.44 7.33
C ALA A 10 -24.07 17.35 6.24
N ILE A 11 -23.97 17.74 4.99
CA ILE A 11 -23.05 17.13 4.01
C ILE A 11 -22.59 18.31 3.14
N SER A 12 -21.54 18.93 3.55
CA SER A 12 -20.80 19.92 2.75
C SER A 12 -19.42 20.09 3.36
N VAL A 13 -18.59 19.13 3.16
CA VAL A 13 -17.15 19.26 3.19
C VAL A 13 -16.68 18.11 2.30
N PHE A 14 -16.25 18.47 1.17
CA PHE A 14 -15.30 17.93 0.25
C PHE A 14 -15.77 18.08 -1.19
N LEU A 15 -15.14 18.95 -1.83
CA LEU A 15 -14.91 19.35 -3.21
C LEU A 15 -15.46 20.75 -3.52
N THR A 16 -14.67 21.77 -3.17
CA THR A 16 -14.71 23.05 -3.85
C THR A 16 -13.45 23.18 -4.67
N VAL A 17 -13.53 22.78 -5.92
CA VAL A 17 -12.63 23.26 -6.96
C VAL A 17 -12.92 24.72 -7.18
N SER A 18 -12.10 25.60 -6.65
CA SER A 18 -12.14 27.03 -6.94
C SER A 18 -11.06 27.36 -7.96
N ILE A 19 -11.46 27.49 -9.21
CA ILE A 19 -10.69 28.18 -10.23
C ILE A 19 -10.68 29.66 -9.88
N LEU A 20 -9.56 30.20 -9.49
CA LEU A 20 -9.30 31.63 -9.49
C LEU A 20 -7.97 31.90 -10.21
N ALA A 21 -8.11 32.31 -11.45
CA ALA A 21 -7.04 32.98 -12.18
C ALA A 21 -6.84 34.38 -11.61
N GLY A 22 -5.60 34.78 -11.40
CA GLY A 22 -5.34 36.17 -11.14
C GLY A 22 -3.94 36.54 -10.72
N ILE A 23 -3.16 36.99 -11.67
CA ILE A 23 -2.22 38.10 -11.65
C ILE A 23 -0.78 37.80 -11.21
N CYS A 24 0.07 37.90 -12.22
CA CYS A 24 1.52 38.07 -12.20
C CYS A 24 2.02 39.13 -11.23
N GLY A 25 3.02 38.76 -10.46
CA GLY A 25 3.96 39.66 -9.83
C GLY A 25 5.37 39.08 -9.93
N CYS A 26 6.13 39.49 -10.95
CA CYS A 26 7.53 39.12 -11.10
C CYS A 26 8.37 39.72 -9.97
N ALA A 27 8.86 38.91 -9.07
CA ALA A 27 10.04 39.20 -8.29
C ALA A 27 11.16 38.26 -8.73
N LYS A 28 12.14 38.79 -9.44
CA LYS A 28 13.40 38.10 -9.75
C LYS A 28 14.16 37.90 -8.45
N THR A 29 14.21 36.70 -7.95
CA THR A 29 15.18 36.28 -6.96
C THR A 29 16.28 35.47 -7.64
N ASN A 30 17.50 35.86 -7.39
CA ASN A 30 18.74 35.24 -7.87
C ASN A 30 18.79 33.74 -7.54
N THR A 31 18.78 32.93 -8.56
CA THR A 31 19.22 31.54 -8.48
C THR A 31 20.73 31.51 -8.34
N LYS A 32 21.24 31.41 -7.13
CA LYS A 32 22.54 30.83 -6.86
C LYS A 32 22.33 29.42 -6.32
N ASP A 33 22.83 28.49 -7.10
CA ASP A 33 23.26 27.15 -6.73
C ASP A 33 22.66 26.56 -5.42
N ALA A 34 21.44 26.12 -5.48
CA ALA A 34 21.00 25.05 -4.58
C ALA A 34 21.65 23.77 -5.12
N GLU A 35 22.76 23.34 -4.51
CA GLU A 35 23.21 21.97 -4.61
C GLU A 35 21.96 21.09 -4.40
N LYS A 36 21.56 20.36 -5.44
CA LYS A 36 20.59 19.27 -5.30
C LYS A 36 21.15 18.36 -4.23
N ALA A 37 20.57 18.40 -3.05
CA ALA A 37 20.88 17.43 -2.02
C ALA A 37 20.42 16.06 -2.55
N GLN A 38 21.31 15.38 -3.26
CA GLN A 38 21.14 13.98 -3.60
C GLN A 38 21.11 13.26 -2.25
N ILE A 39 19.96 12.70 -1.92
CA ILE A 39 19.86 11.81 -0.77
C ILE A 39 20.60 10.54 -1.20
N GLU A 40 21.76 10.29 -0.61
CA GLU A 40 22.46 9.02 -0.81
C GLU A 40 21.65 7.91 -0.13
N PRO A 41 21.55 6.72 -0.75
CA PRO A 41 20.93 5.57 -0.10
C PRO A 41 21.62 5.27 1.21
N MET A 42 20.87 5.11 2.29
CA MET A 42 21.43 4.71 3.57
C MET A 42 21.80 3.22 3.52
N GLU A 43 23.03 2.87 3.89
CA GLU A 43 23.42 1.46 4.05
C GLU A 43 22.77 0.91 5.33
N MET A 44 21.64 0.23 5.16
CA MET A 44 20.99 -0.50 6.25
C MET A 44 21.76 -1.79 6.51
N GLU A 45 22.13 -2.01 7.76
CA GLU A 45 22.79 -3.26 8.19
C GLU A 45 21.78 -4.32 8.61
N GLU A 46 20.65 -3.88 9.22
CA GLU A 46 19.58 -4.74 9.70
C GLU A 46 18.26 -4.39 9.01
N ALA A 47 17.40 -5.40 8.86
CA ALA A 47 16.06 -5.20 8.33
C ALA A 47 15.19 -4.43 9.34
N VAL A 48 14.46 -3.45 8.86
CA VAL A 48 13.46 -2.73 9.65
C VAL A 48 12.08 -3.24 9.22
N ASN A 49 11.32 -3.75 10.18
CA ASN A 49 9.94 -4.18 9.99
C ASN A 49 9.10 -3.74 11.18
N TYR A 50 7.79 -3.90 11.07
CA TYR A 50 6.86 -3.73 12.18
C TYR A 50 6.11 -5.03 12.42
N SER A 51 6.24 -5.55 13.64
CA SER A 51 5.63 -6.81 14.07
C SER A 51 4.27 -6.55 14.71
N MET A 52 3.29 -7.39 14.38
CA MET A 52 1.94 -7.35 14.96
C MET A 52 1.50 -8.73 15.39
N ASP A 53 1.30 -8.92 16.69
CA ASP A 53 0.82 -10.20 17.24
C ASP A 53 -0.54 -10.61 16.67
N ALA A 54 -1.40 -9.62 16.39
CA ALA A 54 -2.74 -9.86 15.82
C ALA A 54 -2.75 -10.56 14.44
N ILE A 55 -1.61 -10.58 13.73
CA ILE A 55 -1.49 -11.23 12.42
C ILE A 55 -0.45 -12.35 12.38
N GLY A 56 0.19 -12.69 13.52
CA GLY A 56 1.14 -13.80 13.61
C GLY A 56 2.58 -13.42 13.96
N GLY A 57 2.87 -12.13 14.21
CA GLY A 57 4.17 -11.69 14.74
C GLY A 57 5.21 -11.32 13.68
N GLU A 58 6.49 -11.39 14.06
CA GLU A 58 7.61 -10.77 13.33
C GLU A 58 7.97 -11.44 11.98
N ASP A 59 7.60 -12.70 11.82
CA ASP A 59 7.89 -13.49 10.62
C ASP A 59 6.81 -13.30 9.53
N VAL A 60 5.68 -12.66 9.87
CA VAL A 60 4.51 -12.55 8.99
C VAL A 60 4.45 -11.16 8.36
N MET A 61 4.40 -11.12 7.03
CA MET A 61 4.23 -9.86 6.30
C MET A 61 2.79 -9.36 6.42
N PRO A 62 2.57 -8.09 6.82
CA PRO A 62 1.25 -7.48 6.77
C PRO A 62 0.69 -7.43 5.35
N ILE A 63 -0.49 -8.03 5.17
CA ILE A 63 -1.26 -8.01 3.93
C ILE A 63 -2.64 -7.46 4.25
N MET A 64 -2.87 -6.19 3.94
CA MET A 64 -4.10 -5.50 4.29
C MET A 64 -5.07 -5.45 3.12
N GLY A 65 -6.36 -5.65 3.42
CA GLY A 65 -7.46 -5.31 2.53
C GLY A 65 -8.05 -3.95 2.91
N PHE A 66 -7.96 -2.97 2.04
CA PHE A 66 -8.57 -1.65 2.23
C PHE A 66 -10.00 -1.64 1.71
N TYR A 67 -10.89 -0.92 2.37
CA TYR A 67 -12.34 -1.03 2.34
C TYR A 67 -12.86 -2.32 2.95
N GLY A 68 -13.01 -2.30 4.26
CA GLY A 68 -13.61 -3.38 5.03
C GLY A 68 -15.14 -3.50 4.82
N PRO A 69 -15.76 -4.42 5.55
CA PRO A 69 -17.20 -4.67 5.50
C PRO A 69 -18.03 -3.41 5.78
N VAL A 70 -19.12 -3.24 5.04
CA VAL A 70 -20.10 -2.16 5.25
C VAL A 70 -21.37 -2.70 5.89
N PRO A 71 -22.08 -1.89 6.72
CA PRO A 71 -23.34 -2.28 7.31
C PRO A 71 -24.42 -2.63 6.29
N SER A 72 -25.26 -3.62 6.61
CA SER A 72 -26.31 -4.15 5.72
C SER A 72 -27.48 -3.18 5.46
N GLU A 73 -27.63 -2.12 6.27
CA GLU A 73 -28.60 -1.06 6.02
C GLU A 73 -28.32 -0.24 4.76
N PHE A 74 -27.15 -0.34 4.21
CA PHE A 74 -26.84 0.26 2.92
C PHE A 74 -27.38 -0.58 1.76
N SER A 75 -27.73 0.07 0.67
CA SER A 75 -28.19 -0.57 -0.55
C SER A 75 -27.33 -0.14 -1.73
N TYR A 76 -27.20 -0.93 -2.75
CA TYR A 76 -26.48 -0.60 -3.98
C TYR A 76 -27.42 -0.70 -5.19
N ASN A 77 -27.53 0.38 -5.96
CA ASN A 77 -28.47 0.45 -7.09
C ASN A 77 -29.92 0.06 -6.70
N GLY A 78 -30.36 0.47 -5.50
CA GLY A 78 -31.69 0.16 -4.98
C GLY A 78 -31.88 -1.27 -4.45
N ASN A 79 -30.85 -2.09 -4.45
CA ASN A 79 -30.89 -3.44 -3.91
C ASN A 79 -30.17 -3.50 -2.57
N ALA A 80 -30.72 -4.25 -1.63
CA ALA A 80 -30.09 -4.48 -0.34
C ALA A 80 -28.74 -5.21 -0.51
N LEU A 81 -27.73 -4.79 0.25
CA LEU A 81 -26.45 -5.49 0.31
C LEU A 81 -26.57 -6.76 1.13
N PRO A 82 -25.69 -7.75 0.89
CA PRO A 82 -25.55 -8.88 1.82
C PRO A 82 -25.09 -8.37 3.19
N ASP A 83 -25.38 -9.14 4.23
CA ASP A 83 -24.77 -8.92 5.52
C ASP A 83 -23.30 -9.39 5.46
N TYR A 84 -22.37 -8.43 5.50
CA TYR A 84 -20.93 -8.71 5.50
C TYR A 84 -20.38 -9.02 6.90
N PHE A 85 -21.15 -8.76 7.97
CA PHE A 85 -20.72 -9.05 9.34
C PHE A 85 -21.05 -10.49 9.74
N THR A 86 -20.61 -11.44 8.92
CA THR A 86 -20.78 -12.88 9.13
C THR A 86 -19.42 -13.58 9.14
N GLU A 87 -19.34 -14.72 9.81
CA GLU A 87 -18.13 -15.54 9.85
C GLU A 87 -17.74 -16.02 8.45
N GLU A 88 -18.72 -16.37 7.62
CA GLU A 88 -18.50 -16.80 6.24
C GLU A 88 -17.85 -15.72 5.39
N PHE A 89 -18.25 -14.45 5.58
CA PHE A 89 -17.64 -13.35 4.83
C PHE A 89 -16.22 -13.06 5.32
N TYR A 90 -15.97 -13.05 6.63
CA TYR A 90 -14.64 -12.87 7.17
C TYR A 90 -13.70 -14.02 6.79
N GLN A 91 -14.21 -15.26 6.77
CA GLN A 91 -13.48 -16.41 6.26
C GLN A 91 -13.17 -16.26 4.76
N LEU A 92 -14.14 -15.75 3.96
CA LEU A 92 -13.91 -15.44 2.55
C LEU A 92 -12.73 -14.47 2.35
N VAL A 93 -12.59 -13.47 3.21
CA VAL A 93 -11.46 -12.54 3.19
C VAL A 93 -10.17 -13.26 3.59
N ALA A 94 -10.16 -13.99 4.70
CA ALA A 94 -9.00 -14.74 5.18
C ALA A 94 -8.50 -15.78 4.16
N ASP A 95 -9.41 -16.42 3.43
CA ASP A 95 -9.09 -17.37 2.38
C ASP A 95 -8.30 -16.79 1.20
N THR A 96 -8.23 -15.44 1.06
CA THR A 96 -7.33 -14.79 0.10
C THR A 96 -5.88 -14.76 0.55
N GLY A 97 -5.61 -15.08 1.82
CA GLY A 97 -4.32 -14.86 2.46
C GLY A 97 -4.12 -13.42 2.98
N ILE A 98 -5.13 -12.54 2.88
CA ILE A 98 -5.16 -11.27 3.61
C ILE A 98 -5.21 -11.58 5.09
N ASN A 99 -4.36 -10.90 5.89
CA ASN A 99 -4.27 -11.10 7.33
C ASN A 99 -4.71 -9.89 8.16
N MET A 100 -5.04 -8.75 7.51
CA MET A 100 -5.47 -7.54 8.19
C MET A 100 -6.53 -6.79 7.37
N ILE A 101 -7.53 -6.20 8.04
CA ILE A 101 -8.53 -5.32 7.43
C ILE A 101 -8.87 -4.13 8.34
N GLY A 102 -9.33 -3.03 7.76
CA GLY A 102 -9.93 -1.94 8.51
C GLY A 102 -11.41 -2.18 8.82
N THR A 103 -11.92 -1.62 9.92
CA THR A 103 -13.31 -1.84 10.33
C THR A 103 -14.32 -1.10 9.50
N THR A 104 -14.00 0.05 8.93
CA THR A 104 -14.98 0.80 8.14
C THR A 104 -14.42 1.95 7.37
N LEU A 105 -15.27 2.43 6.56
CA LEU A 105 -15.19 3.61 5.73
C LEU A 105 -15.40 4.86 6.55
N ALA A 106 -14.44 5.76 6.48
CA ALA A 106 -14.43 7.05 7.20
C ALA A 106 -15.73 7.85 7.09
N ASN A 107 -16.49 7.65 6.01
CA ASN A 107 -17.68 8.45 5.70
C ASN A 107 -18.96 8.01 6.40
N TYR A 108 -19.01 6.77 6.94
CA TYR A 108 -20.25 6.25 7.57
C TYR A 108 -20.29 6.41 9.08
N GLY A 109 -19.24 6.97 9.65
CA GLY A 109 -19.12 7.07 11.10
C GLY A 109 -18.91 5.71 11.72
N THR A 110 -18.08 5.66 12.71
CA THR A 110 -17.86 4.42 13.43
C THR A 110 -19.03 4.14 14.34
N VAL A 111 -19.64 2.99 14.13
CA VAL A 111 -20.65 2.48 15.07
C VAL A 111 -19.94 1.44 15.94
N PRO A 112 -19.76 1.68 17.25
CA PRO A 112 -18.98 0.79 18.12
C PRO A 112 -19.43 -0.68 18.09
N SER A 113 -20.70 -0.94 17.88
CA SER A 113 -21.22 -2.31 17.75
C SER A 113 -20.68 -3.03 16.53
N TYR A 114 -20.46 -2.34 15.40
CA TYR A 114 -19.82 -2.94 14.22
C TYR A 114 -18.33 -3.15 14.42
N VAL A 115 -17.65 -2.25 15.13
CA VAL A 115 -16.23 -2.42 15.50
C VAL A 115 -16.05 -3.68 16.32
N LYS A 116 -16.82 -3.85 17.40
CA LYS A 116 -16.76 -5.05 18.24
C LYS A 116 -17.09 -6.32 17.46
N LYS A 117 -18.11 -6.25 16.61
CA LYS A 117 -18.48 -7.37 15.76
C LYS A 117 -17.36 -7.76 14.79
N SER A 118 -16.64 -6.77 14.24
CA SER A 118 -15.46 -7.00 13.40
C SER A 118 -14.36 -7.70 14.18
N LEU A 119 -14.06 -7.23 15.40
CA LEU A 119 -13.06 -7.83 16.27
C LEU A 119 -13.41 -9.30 16.62
N GLU A 120 -14.66 -9.57 17.02
CA GLU A 120 -15.15 -10.92 17.28
C GLU A 120 -15.02 -11.87 16.07
N LEU A 121 -15.33 -11.35 14.88
CA LEU A 121 -15.24 -12.13 13.65
C LEU A 121 -13.78 -12.31 13.20
N GLY A 122 -12.95 -11.26 13.34
CA GLY A 122 -11.52 -11.32 13.06
C GLY A 122 -10.82 -12.37 13.91
N GLU A 123 -11.10 -12.41 15.22
CA GLU A 123 -10.56 -13.43 16.12
C GLU A 123 -10.90 -14.86 15.68
N LYS A 124 -12.13 -15.09 15.22
CA LYS A 124 -12.56 -16.43 14.78
C LYS A 124 -11.83 -16.96 13.57
N VAL A 125 -11.43 -16.07 12.65
CA VAL A 125 -10.83 -16.45 11.37
C VAL A 125 -9.34 -16.07 11.25
N GLY A 126 -8.76 -15.49 12.31
CA GLY A 126 -7.35 -15.10 12.34
C GLY A 126 -7.03 -13.83 11.54
N LEU A 127 -7.96 -12.88 11.44
CA LEU A 127 -7.74 -11.57 10.83
C LEU A 127 -7.45 -10.51 11.88
N GLY A 128 -6.38 -9.76 11.71
CA GLY A 128 -6.13 -8.51 12.43
C GLY A 128 -7.10 -7.41 11.98
N ILE A 129 -7.59 -6.64 12.94
CA ILE A 129 -8.57 -5.57 12.72
C ILE A 129 -7.98 -4.22 13.11
N LEU A 130 -7.86 -3.32 12.13
CA LEU A 130 -7.57 -1.90 12.37
C LEU A 130 -8.88 -1.19 12.70
N VAL A 131 -8.99 -0.73 13.93
CA VAL A 131 -10.19 -0.04 14.41
C VAL A 131 -10.21 1.41 13.94
N GLN A 132 -11.28 1.82 13.29
CA GLN A 132 -11.56 3.22 13.05
C GLN A 132 -12.73 3.67 13.93
N ASP A 133 -12.43 4.47 14.94
CA ASP A 133 -13.43 5.03 15.85
C ASP A 133 -13.21 6.53 16.02
N LYS A 134 -14.10 7.33 15.46
CA LYS A 134 -13.99 8.79 15.53
C LYS A 134 -13.99 9.36 16.94
N ARG A 135 -14.49 8.61 17.92
CA ARG A 135 -14.51 9.05 19.32
C ARG A 135 -13.11 9.18 19.89
N ILE A 136 -12.17 8.32 19.45
CA ILE A 136 -10.77 8.33 19.90
C ILE A 136 -9.85 9.16 19.01
N LEU A 137 -10.36 9.67 17.90
CA LEU A 137 -9.61 10.47 16.93
C LEU A 137 -9.91 11.98 17.13
N SER A 138 -9.61 12.49 18.32
CA SER A 138 -9.73 13.92 18.66
C SER A 138 -8.51 14.38 19.44
N ASN A 139 -7.98 15.56 19.09
CA ASN A 139 -6.86 16.18 19.77
C ASN A 139 -7.20 16.79 21.13
N ASP A 140 -8.50 16.91 21.44
CA ASP A 140 -8.98 17.42 22.72
C ASP A 140 -9.00 16.35 23.84
N LEU A 141 -8.73 15.07 23.47
CA LEU A 141 -8.74 13.97 24.40
C LEU A 141 -7.43 13.85 25.17
N THR A 142 -7.54 13.60 26.45
CA THR A 142 -6.41 13.18 27.28
C THR A 142 -6.06 11.71 27.01
N LEU A 143 -4.84 11.32 27.37
CA LEU A 143 -4.41 9.92 27.25
C LEU A 143 -5.32 8.97 28.06
N GLU A 144 -5.77 9.39 29.25
CA GLU A 144 -6.67 8.59 30.12
C GLU A 144 -8.04 8.37 29.45
N GLU A 145 -8.59 9.40 28.80
CA GLU A 145 -9.85 9.27 28.06
C GLU A 145 -9.73 8.36 26.84
N VAL A 146 -8.60 8.41 26.11
CA VAL A 146 -8.34 7.49 25.01
C VAL A 146 -8.18 6.07 25.51
N ASP A 147 -7.45 5.85 26.59
CA ASP A 147 -7.26 4.52 27.22
C ASP A 147 -8.61 3.93 27.68
N GLU A 148 -9.43 4.73 28.37
CA GLU A 148 -10.76 4.28 28.81
C GLU A 148 -11.67 3.88 27.62
N MET A 149 -11.64 4.65 26.52
CA MET A 149 -12.45 4.35 25.34
C MET A 149 -11.93 3.16 24.53
N THR A 150 -10.61 2.96 24.49
CA THR A 150 -10.00 1.86 23.72
C THR A 150 -9.97 0.55 24.47
N HIS A 151 -10.14 0.57 25.80
CA HIS A 151 -10.16 -0.62 26.64
C HIS A 151 -11.16 -1.69 26.15
N GLU A 152 -12.26 -1.26 25.54
CA GLU A 152 -13.26 -2.16 24.97
C GLU A 152 -12.78 -2.93 23.71
N TYR A 153 -11.63 -2.56 23.12
CA TYR A 153 -11.05 -3.16 21.91
C TYR A 153 -9.80 -4.02 22.21
N THR A 154 -9.03 -3.63 23.22
CA THR A 154 -7.75 -4.27 23.54
C THR A 154 -7.88 -5.68 24.09
N ASP A 155 -9.07 -6.05 24.56
CA ASP A 155 -9.35 -7.42 25.03
C ASP A 155 -9.44 -8.45 23.89
N TYR A 156 -9.53 -8.00 22.63
CA TYR A 156 -9.62 -8.88 21.47
C TYR A 156 -8.24 -9.17 20.87
N PRO A 157 -7.81 -10.43 20.77
CA PRO A 157 -6.56 -10.80 20.11
C PRO A 157 -6.45 -10.32 18.64
N SER A 158 -7.58 -10.10 17.99
CA SER A 158 -7.66 -9.55 16.63
C SER A 158 -7.43 -8.04 16.54
N PHE A 159 -7.32 -7.33 17.66
CA PHE A 159 -7.04 -5.88 17.63
C PHE A 159 -5.63 -5.63 17.11
N ALA A 160 -5.51 -5.15 15.88
CA ALA A 160 -4.24 -4.88 15.20
C ALA A 160 -3.77 -3.43 15.35
N GLY A 161 -4.62 -2.52 15.83
CA GLY A 161 -4.31 -1.11 15.98
C GLY A 161 -5.45 -0.19 15.55
N VAL A 162 -5.13 1.06 15.32
CA VAL A 162 -6.10 2.13 15.02
C VAL A 162 -5.85 2.71 13.63
N PHE A 163 -6.89 2.82 12.85
CA PHE A 163 -6.89 3.55 11.59
C PHE A 163 -7.17 5.03 11.87
N MET A 164 -6.13 5.85 11.81
CA MET A 164 -6.20 7.26 12.19
C MET A 164 -6.71 8.15 11.04
N VAL A 165 -6.05 8.10 9.88
CA VAL A 165 -6.35 9.00 8.78
C VAL A 165 -6.02 8.38 7.42
N ASP A 166 -6.77 8.80 6.40
CA ASP A 166 -6.58 8.47 5.00
C ASP A 166 -6.33 9.76 4.20
N GLU A 167 -5.28 9.76 3.40
CA GLU A 167 -4.91 10.82 2.45
C GLU A 167 -4.90 12.25 3.03
N PRO A 168 -4.15 12.53 4.12
CA PRO A 168 -4.03 13.88 4.65
C PRO A 168 -3.33 14.77 3.61
N GLY A 169 -4.02 15.83 3.16
CA GLY A 169 -3.50 16.72 2.14
C GLY A 169 -2.27 17.52 2.61
N ALA A 170 -1.39 17.88 1.68
CA ALA A 170 -0.20 18.67 1.97
C ALA A 170 -0.50 20.06 2.57
N VAL A 171 -1.73 20.55 2.42
CA VAL A 171 -2.20 21.80 3.04
C VAL A 171 -2.06 21.76 4.57
N TYR A 172 -2.16 20.59 5.19
CA TYR A 172 -1.98 20.42 6.63
C TYR A 172 -0.59 20.81 7.13
N PHE A 173 0.42 20.83 6.25
CA PHE A 173 1.81 21.14 6.59
C PHE A 173 2.29 22.52 6.19
N ARG A 174 1.50 23.28 5.39
CA ARG A 174 1.93 24.57 4.86
C ARG A 174 1.87 25.72 5.86
N ASP A 175 0.96 25.69 6.79
CA ASP A 175 0.60 26.80 7.66
C ASP A 175 0.99 26.57 9.13
N HIS A 176 2.13 25.91 9.36
CA HIS A 176 2.69 25.71 10.70
C HIS A 176 2.80 26.99 11.53
N GLU A 177 3.02 28.12 10.88
CA GLU A 177 3.10 29.42 11.55
C GLU A 177 1.73 29.92 12.05
N ASN A 178 0.62 29.32 11.55
CA ASN A 178 -0.75 29.73 11.86
C ASN A 178 -1.56 28.70 12.68
N GLY A 179 -0.92 27.64 13.17
CA GLY A 179 -1.57 26.66 14.07
C GLY A 179 -2.62 25.79 13.39
N THR A 180 -2.31 25.25 12.22
CA THR A 180 -3.20 24.34 11.52
C THR A 180 -2.94 22.88 11.90
N ASN A 181 -3.92 22.10 11.74
CA ASN A 181 -4.28 20.68 11.93
C ASN A 181 -3.18 19.60 12.05
N VAL A 182 -1.90 19.89 11.83
CA VAL A 182 -0.80 18.91 12.07
C VAL A 182 -0.68 18.60 13.55
N ASP A 183 -0.86 19.62 14.40
CA ASP A 183 -0.89 19.43 15.86
C ASP A 183 -2.00 18.46 16.29
N GLU A 184 -3.07 18.34 15.48
CA GLU A 184 -4.15 17.38 15.69
C GLU A 184 -3.67 15.95 15.52
N PHE A 185 -3.05 15.62 14.37
CA PHE A 185 -2.56 14.27 14.09
C PHE A 185 -1.38 13.90 15.00
N ASP A 186 -0.52 14.85 15.33
CA ASP A 186 0.59 14.67 16.27
C ASP A 186 0.07 14.23 17.65
N THR A 187 -0.90 14.95 18.20
CA THR A 187 -1.49 14.62 19.51
C THR A 187 -2.20 13.28 19.50
N ILE A 188 -3.04 13.01 18.48
CA ILE A 188 -3.76 11.75 18.34
C ILE A 188 -2.77 10.57 18.22
N SER A 189 -1.83 10.66 17.29
CA SER A 189 -0.82 9.62 17.07
C SER A 189 0.02 9.36 18.32
N LYS A 190 0.42 10.42 19.04
CA LYS A 190 1.17 10.31 20.27
C LYS A 190 0.39 9.56 21.33
N ASN A 191 -0.87 9.93 21.62
CA ASN A 191 -1.68 9.28 22.62
C ASN A 191 -1.87 7.79 22.30
N LEU A 192 -2.19 7.45 21.06
CA LEU A 192 -2.37 6.06 20.64
C LEU A 192 -1.08 5.24 20.77
N LYS A 193 0.06 5.81 20.42
CA LYS A 193 1.36 5.12 20.54
C LYS A 193 1.85 5.00 21.99
N GLU A 194 1.54 5.96 22.87
CA GLU A 194 1.82 5.85 24.30
C GLU A 194 1.04 4.69 24.95
N LEU A 195 -0.13 4.32 24.38
CA LEU A 195 -0.89 3.12 24.74
C LEU A 195 -0.33 1.84 24.08
N GLY A 196 0.71 1.94 23.26
CA GLY A 196 1.33 0.79 22.60
C GLY A 196 0.62 0.36 21.31
N PHE A 197 -0.30 1.17 20.76
CA PHE A 197 -1.06 0.81 19.58
C PHE A 197 -0.27 1.06 18.30
N TYR A 198 -0.51 0.20 17.33
CA TYR A 198 -0.18 0.50 15.95
C TYR A 198 -1.15 1.55 15.40
N VAL A 199 -0.61 2.60 14.78
CA VAL A 199 -1.40 3.70 14.21
C VAL A 199 -1.22 3.67 12.70
N TYR A 200 -2.31 3.38 12.01
CA TYR A 200 -2.33 3.35 10.56
C TYR A 200 -2.74 4.72 9.98
N GLU A 201 -1.98 5.17 9.03
CA GLU A 201 -2.25 6.34 8.22
C GLU A 201 -1.83 6.10 6.76
N ASN A 202 -2.60 6.55 5.78
CA ASN A 202 -2.25 6.46 4.37
C ASN A 202 -1.91 7.84 3.81
N LEU A 203 -0.78 7.96 3.11
CA LEU A 203 -0.36 9.20 2.48
C LEU A 203 -0.71 9.21 0.99
N LEU A 204 -0.97 10.42 0.47
CA LEU A 204 -1.18 10.64 -0.95
C LEU A 204 0.05 10.24 -1.78
N GLY A 205 -0.18 9.64 -2.93
CA GLY A 205 0.85 9.49 -3.95
C GLY A 205 1.29 10.82 -4.57
N MET A 206 2.47 10.83 -5.16
CA MET A 206 3.07 12.05 -5.73
C MET A 206 2.19 12.79 -6.74
N HIS A 207 1.26 12.08 -7.41
CA HIS A 207 0.34 12.64 -8.42
C HIS A 207 -0.87 13.37 -7.84
N ALA A 208 -1.28 13.04 -6.61
CA ALA A 208 -2.56 13.44 -6.04
C ALA A 208 -2.47 14.60 -5.06
N THR A 209 -1.26 15.09 -4.78
CA THR A 209 -1.11 16.23 -3.89
C THR A 209 -1.43 17.53 -4.64
N ASP A 210 -2.47 18.24 -4.25
CA ASP A 210 -2.89 19.54 -4.83
C ASP A 210 -1.78 20.59 -4.91
N THR A 211 -0.66 20.30 -4.28
CA THR A 211 0.46 21.20 -4.05
C THR A 211 1.65 20.88 -4.89
N TYR A 212 1.78 19.68 -5.36
CA TYR A 212 2.97 19.17 -6.02
C TYR A 212 2.61 18.68 -7.41
N THR A 213 3.35 19.10 -8.38
CA THR A 213 3.33 18.42 -9.68
C THR A 213 4.11 17.13 -9.56
N GLU A 214 3.82 16.14 -10.38
CA GLU A 214 4.59 14.88 -10.45
C GLU A 214 6.09 15.12 -10.71
N GLU A 215 6.45 16.32 -11.14
CA GLU A 215 7.82 16.73 -11.43
C GLU A 215 8.52 17.34 -10.20
N ASP A 216 7.75 17.69 -9.15
CA ASP A 216 8.31 18.30 -7.94
C ASP A 216 8.68 17.26 -6.89
N VAL A 217 9.71 16.47 -7.21
CA VAL A 217 10.28 15.42 -6.33
C VAL A 217 10.69 15.97 -4.97
N GLU A 218 11.24 17.21 -4.92
CA GLU A 218 11.68 17.83 -3.67
C GLU A 218 10.50 18.14 -2.76
N ALA A 219 9.44 18.72 -3.32
CA ALA A 219 8.26 19.06 -2.56
C ALA A 219 7.55 17.82 -2.02
N TYR A 220 7.43 16.75 -2.82
CA TYR A 220 6.86 15.51 -2.37
C TYR A 220 7.71 14.81 -1.29
N THR A 221 9.04 14.82 -1.46
CA THR A 221 9.96 14.29 -0.42
C THR A 221 9.80 15.06 0.89
N ARG A 222 9.62 16.38 0.82
CA ARG A 222 9.37 17.22 2.01
C ARG A 222 8.03 16.86 2.66
N TYR A 223 6.96 16.64 1.89
CA TYR A 223 5.66 16.18 2.40
C TYR A 223 5.81 14.91 3.23
N MET A 224 6.50 13.88 2.70
CA MET A 224 6.76 12.64 3.41
C MET A 224 7.58 12.86 4.70
N ARG A 225 8.65 13.68 4.63
CA ARG A 225 9.49 13.98 5.79
C ARG A 225 8.76 14.79 6.86
N ASP A 226 7.93 15.76 6.47
CA ASP A 226 7.14 16.54 7.41
C ASP A 226 6.13 15.64 8.13
N TRP A 227 5.51 14.68 7.41
CA TRP A 227 4.66 13.68 8.04
C TRP A 227 5.42 12.86 9.09
N VAL A 228 6.54 12.27 8.71
CA VAL A 228 7.37 11.50 9.65
C VAL A 228 7.79 12.32 10.86
N LYS A 229 8.21 13.56 10.65
CA LYS A 229 8.65 14.46 11.72
C LYS A 229 7.54 14.75 12.74
N HIS A 230 6.32 14.97 12.27
CA HIS A 230 5.20 15.37 13.12
C HIS A 230 4.42 14.19 13.69
N VAL A 231 4.14 13.19 12.89
CA VAL A 231 3.32 12.04 13.29
C VAL A 231 4.18 10.90 13.85
N ASN A 232 5.46 10.81 13.42
CA ASN A 232 6.38 9.75 13.81
C ASN A 232 5.76 8.34 13.61
N PRO A 233 5.37 7.97 12.37
CA PRO A 233 4.66 6.72 12.09
C PRO A 233 5.51 5.49 12.38
N GLN A 234 4.86 4.33 12.56
CA GLN A 234 5.54 3.05 12.74
C GLN A 234 5.89 2.37 11.41
N ALA A 235 5.23 2.74 10.34
CA ALA A 235 5.55 2.39 8.96
C ALA A 235 5.14 3.56 8.05
N LEU A 236 5.74 3.68 6.88
CA LEU A 236 5.39 4.72 5.92
C LEU A 236 4.75 4.09 4.70
N TYR A 237 3.60 4.58 4.30
CA TYR A 237 2.89 4.12 3.10
C TYR A 237 2.37 5.26 2.26
N TYR A 238 2.02 4.89 1.03
CA TYR A 238 1.37 5.78 0.09
C TYR A 238 0.54 4.95 -0.88
N ASP A 239 -0.44 5.56 -1.48
CA ASP A 239 -1.20 4.98 -2.56
C ASP A 239 -0.75 5.53 -3.93
N ARG A 240 -0.45 4.64 -4.83
CA ARG A 240 -0.15 4.94 -6.23
C ARG A 240 -0.59 3.80 -7.12
N TYR A 241 -1.56 4.07 -7.97
CA TYR A 241 -2.11 3.10 -8.91
C TYR A 241 -1.48 3.29 -10.28
N ILE A 242 -0.91 2.21 -10.83
CA ILE A 242 -0.11 2.27 -12.06
C ILE A 242 -0.96 2.09 -13.32
N PHE A 243 -2.10 1.40 -13.20
CA PHE A 243 -2.96 1.06 -14.34
C PHE A 243 -4.14 2.01 -14.51
N GLU A 244 -4.22 3.04 -13.71
CA GLU A 244 -5.32 4.00 -13.65
C GLU A 244 -5.64 4.67 -14.99
N ASP A 245 -4.61 4.98 -15.78
CA ASP A 245 -4.75 5.72 -17.04
C ASP A 245 -4.79 4.82 -18.29
N ASN A 246 -4.98 3.51 -18.13
CA ASN A 246 -4.93 2.54 -19.25
C ASN A 246 -3.63 2.63 -20.08
N GLU A 247 -2.57 3.07 -19.49
CA GLU A 247 -1.27 3.22 -20.11
C GLU A 247 -0.35 2.02 -19.87
N GLY A 248 -0.83 1.02 -19.11
CA GLY A 248 -0.06 -0.15 -18.74
C GLY A 248 1.23 0.26 -18.04
N LEU A 249 2.34 -0.35 -18.41
CA LEU A 249 3.63 -0.06 -17.78
C LEU A 249 4.28 1.27 -18.20
N LYS A 250 3.65 2.11 -19.04
CA LYS A 250 4.19 3.43 -19.38
C LYS A 250 4.39 4.33 -18.14
N MET A 251 3.60 4.10 -17.09
CA MET A 251 3.72 4.78 -15.81
C MET A 251 4.87 4.25 -14.93
N GLY A 252 5.58 3.20 -15.36
CA GLY A 252 6.57 2.51 -14.54
C GLY A 252 7.65 3.42 -13.95
N LYS A 253 8.17 4.40 -14.73
CA LYS A 253 9.15 5.36 -14.23
C LYS A 253 8.63 6.21 -13.06
N LYS A 254 7.40 6.70 -13.15
CA LYS A 254 6.75 7.49 -12.08
C LYS A 254 6.41 6.62 -10.88
N TYR A 255 5.97 5.39 -11.12
CA TYR A 255 5.70 4.41 -10.08
C TYR A 255 6.93 4.12 -9.22
N PHE A 256 8.07 3.79 -9.84
CA PHE A 256 9.30 3.55 -9.10
C PHE A 256 9.87 4.81 -8.45
N LYS A 257 9.67 5.99 -9.04
CA LYS A 257 10.07 7.26 -8.42
C LYS A 257 9.29 7.51 -7.12
N ASN A 258 8.00 7.28 -7.11
CA ASN A 258 7.19 7.41 -5.89
C ASN A 258 7.66 6.42 -4.81
N MET A 259 7.86 5.15 -5.19
CA MET A 259 8.34 4.11 -4.28
C MET A 259 9.75 4.42 -3.75
N GLU A 260 10.65 4.94 -4.59
CA GLU A 260 11.98 5.38 -4.20
C GLU A 260 11.93 6.46 -3.11
N ILE A 261 11.07 7.46 -3.28
CA ILE A 261 10.94 8.56 -2.31
C ILE A 261 10.42 8.03 -0.98
N CYS A 262 9.33 7.25 -1.00
CA CYS A 262 8.77 6.65 0.20
C CYS A 262 9.81 5.79 0.93
N ARG A 263 10.45 4.87 0.22
CA ARG A 263 11.51 4.02 0.79
C ARG A 263 12.65 4.83 1.38
N SER A 264 13.11 5.89 0.69
CA SER A 264 14.23 6.70 1.18
C SER A 264 13.90 7.40 2.48
N VAL A 265 12.71 7.99 2.57
CA VAL A 265 12.27 8.68 3.80
C VAL A 265 12.03 7.68 4.93
N ALA A 266 11.51 6.50 4.64
CA ALA A 266 11.35 5.43 5.61
C ALA A 266 12.71 4.95 6.17
N GLU A 267 13.69 4.71 5.30
CA GLU A 267 15.07 4.34 5.69
C GLU A 267 15.74 5.43 6.54
N GLU A 268 15.62 6.71 6.15
CA GLU A 268 16.13 7.85 6.95
C GLU A 268 15.54 7.89 8.37
N SER A 269 14.34 7.38 8.52
CA SER A 269 13.58 7.42 9.77
C SER A 269 13.64 6.12 10.57
N GLY A 270 14.30 5.09 10.03
CA GLY A 270 14.42 3.77 10.67
C GLY A 270 13.08 3.02 10.79
N ILE A 271 12.16 3.22 9.84
CA ILE A 271 10.87 2.55 9.78
C ILE A 271 10.70 1.79 8.45
N PRO A 272 9.86 0.75 8.39
CA PRO A 272 9.58 0.07 7.12
C PRO A 272 8.71 0.93 6.21
N PHE A 273 8.78 0.66 4.89
CA PHE A 273 7.78 1.17 3.96
C PHE A 273 6.87 0.04 3.47
N TRP A 274 5.61 0.38 3.22
CA TRP A 274 4.62 -0.50 2.63
C TRP A 274 4.03 0.19 1.39
N THR A 275 3.32 -0.55 0.53
CA THR A 275 2.75 0.03 -0.68
C THR A 275 1.38 -0.53 -1.00
N TYR A 276 0.56 0.30 -1.62
CA TYR A 276 -0.73 -0.12 -2.15
C TYR A 276 -0.58 -0.86 -3.47
N ILE A 277 -1.44 -1.84 -3.63
CA ILE A 277 -1.58 -2.69 -4.83
C ILE A 277 -2.96 -2.45 -5.43
N GLU A 278 -2.98 -2.19 -6.71
CA GLU A 278 -4.20 -1.99 -7.45
C GLU A 278 -4.93 -3.32 -7.67
N ALA A 279 -6.12 -3.46 -7.08
CA ALA A 279 -6.86 -4.72 -6.99
C ALA A 279 -8.30 -4.61 -7.51
N GLY A 280 -8.55 -3.75 -8.47
CA GLY A 280 -9.87 -3.54 -9.03
C GLY A 280 -9.84 -2.95 -10.43
N GLN A 281 -11.02 -2.66 -10.94
CA GLN A 281 -11.20 -1.99 -12.21
C GLN A 281 -11.11 -0.48 -12.02
N GLN A 282 -10.22 0.19 -12.74
CA GLN A 282 -10.09 1.65 -12.75
C GLN A 282 -10.79 2.26 -13.96
N PHE A 283 -11.20 3.52 -13.84
CA PHE A 283 -11.76 4.28 -14.95
C PHE A 283 -10.72 5.14 -15.63
N THR A 284 -10.71 5.11 -16.95
CA THR A 284 -9.80 5.89 -17.77
C THR A 284 -10.25 7.32 -18.00
N ASP A 285 -11.56 7.61 -17.85
CA ASP A 285 -12.10 8.94 -18.12
C ASP A 285 -12.83 9.51 -16.89
N LYS A 286 -12.28 10.60 -16.36
CA LYS A 286 -12.81 11.38 -15.22
C LYS A 286 -14.11 12.11 -15.61
N GLY A 287 -15.15 11.44 -16.01
CA GLY A 287 -16.43 12.08 -16.33
C GLY A 287 -17.48 11.20 -16.95
N ALA A 288 -17.14 10.02 -17.35
CA ALA A 288 -18.12 9.10 -17.91
C ALA A 288 -18.84 8.33 -16.81
N LYS A 289 -20.12 8.59 -16.66
CA LYS A 289 -20.99 7.87 -15.72
C LYS A 289 -21.06 6.35 -15.95
N PHE A 290 -20.72 5.90 -17.14
CA PHE A 290 -20.77 4.51 -17.59
C PHE A 290 -19.70 4.30 -18.65
N ASP A 291 -18.43 4.38 -18.24
CA ASP A 291 -17.36 4.18 -19.20
C ASP A 291 -17.24 2.71 -19.57
N THR A 292 -17.28 2.44 -20.84
CA THR A 292 -17.00 1.13 -21.42
C THR A 292 -15.49 0.88 -21.58
N GLU A 293 -14.67 1.90 -21.32
CA GLU A 293 -13.22 1.88 -21.46
C GLU A 293 -12.48 1.68 -20.13
N ALA A 294 -13.20 1.28 -19.09
CA ALA A 294 -12.57 0.97 -17.81
C ALA A 294 -11.49 -0.09 -17.97
N TYR A 295 -10.32 0.18 -17.40
CA TYR A 295 -9.21 -0.74 -17.47
C TYR A 295 -9.37 -1.89 -16.50
N PHE A 296 -8.98 -3.08 -16.93
CA PHE A 296 -9.01 -4.30 -16.13
C PHE A 296 -7.60 -4.89 -16.03
N PRO A 297 -6.88 -4.65 -14.94
CA PRO A 297 -5.58 -5.26 -14.78
C PRO A 297 -5.62 -6.78 -15.01
N SER A 298 -4.73 -7.24 -15.87
CA SER A 298 -4.54 -8.66 -16.15
C SER A 298 -3.91 -9.39 -14.95
N ARG A 299 -3.84 -10.72 -15.01
CA ARG A 299 -3.09 -11.49 -14.00
C ARG A 299 -1.62 -11.09 -13.99
N GLY A 300 -1.01 -10.93 -15.17
CA GLY A 300 0.40 -10.56 -15.27
C GLY A 300 0.69 -9.19 -14.67
N GLU A 301 -0.16 -8.19 -14.92
CA GLU A 301 -0.05 -6.86 -14.33
C GLU A 301 -0.20 -6.89 -12.80
N PHE A 302 -1.19 -7.63 -12.30
CA PHE A 302 -1.38 -7.79 -10.86
C PHE A 302 -0.17 -8.45 -10.18
N MET A 303 0.32 -9.56 -10.74
CA MET A 303 1.52 -10.25 -10.22
C MET A 303 2.77 -9.39 -10.29
N TRP A 304 2.94 -8.64 -11.38
CA TRP A 304 4.05 -7.70 -11.56
C TRP A 304 4.00 -6.58 -10.52
N ASN A 305 2.82 -6.03 -10.23
CA ASN A 305 2.67 -4.92 -9.27
C ASN A 305 3.11 -5.35 -7.87
N VAL A 306 2.65 -6.50 -7.39
CA VAL A 306 3.09 -7.06 -6.10
C VAL A 306 4.56 -7.48 -6.15
N GLY A 307 4.95 -8.23 -7.18
CA GLY A 307 6.29 -8.77 -7.32
C GLY A 307 7.38 -7.69 -7.33
N THR A 308 7.16 -6.59 -8.06
CA THR A 308 8.11 -5.46 -8.11
C THR A 308 8.19 -4.71 -6.79
N ALA A 309 7.07 -4.55 -6.06
CA ALA A 309 7.08 -3.97 -4.73
C ALA A 309 7.91 -4.83 -3.75
N LEU A 310 7.74 -6.14 -3.77
CA LEU A 310 8.53 -7.07 -2.95
C LEU A 310 10.02 -7.04 -3.33
N ALA A 311 10.34 -7.06 -4.64
CA ALA A 311 11.71 -6.93 -5.14
C ALA A 311 12.35 -5.59 -4.72
N PHE A 312 11.55 -4.53 -4.59
CA PHE A 312 12.00 -3.21 -4.14
C PHE A 312 12.16 -3.11 -2.62
N GLY A 313 11.73 -4.12 -1.86
CA GLY A 313 11.96 -4.26 -0.42
C GLY A 313 10.83 -3.78 0.46
N THR A 314 9.58 -3.70 -0.03
CA THR A 314 8.41 -3.43 0.83
C THR A 314 8.30 -4.47 1.95
N LYS A 315 7.82 -4.04 3.11
CA LYS A 315 7.59 -4.88 4.30
C LYS A 315 6.10 -5.06 4.61
N GLY A 316 5.24 -4.70 3.68
CA GLY A 316 3.80 -4.89 3.74
C GLY A 316 3.13 -4.42 2.47
N ILE A 317 1.98 -4.97 2.17
CA ILE A 317 1.16 -4.61 1.01
C ILE A 317 -0.29 -4.37 1.41
N LEU A 318 -0.95 -3.51 0.66
CA LEU A 318 -2.33 -3.11 0.91
C LEU A 318 -3.11 -3.19 -0.40
N TYR A 319 -4.12 -4.05 -0.46
CA TYR A 319 -4.97 -4.17 -1.63
C TYR A 319 -6.07 -3.11 -1.63
N PHE A 320 -6.16 -2.34 -2.70
CA PHE A 320 -7.24 -1.40 -2.94
C PHE A 320 -7.96 -1.72 -4.25
N PRO A 321 -9.29 -2.01 -4.15
CA PRO A 321 -10.05 -2.21 -2.93
C PRO A 321 -10.27 -3.71 -2.59
N LEU A 322 -10.44 -4.01 -1.31
CA LEU A 322 -10.87 -5.34 -0.87
C LEU A 322 -12.29 -5.64 -1.35
N ILE A 323 -13.23 -4.78 -0.97
CA ILE A 323 -14.62 -4.86 -1.41
C ILE A 323 -14.88 -3.68 -2.35
N GLN A 324 -15.64 -3.90 -3.39
CA GLN A 324 -16.07 -2.82 -4.28
C GLN A 324 -16.58 -1.62 -3.47
N PRO A 325 -16.03 -0.41 -3.66
CA PRO A 325 -16.48 0.78 -2.94
C PRO A 325 -17.91 1.16 -3.32
N ILE A 326 -18.83 0.84 -2.43
CA ILE A 326 -20.27 0.96 -2.69
C ILE A 326 -20.77 2.39 -2.46
N PHE A 327 -20.12 3.11 -1.55
CA PHE A 327 -20.57 4.44 -1.13
C PHE A 327 -20.39 5.51 -2.20
N TYR A 328 -19.48 5.36 -3.13
CA TYR A 328 -19.39 6.29 -4.28
C TYR A 328 -20.59 6.23 -5.21
N ALA A 329 -21.32 5.11 -5.22
CA ALA A 329 -22.52 4.95 -6.01
C ALA A 329 -23.76 5.68 -5.43
N TYR A 330 -23.69 6.15 -4.16
CA TYR A 330 -24.81 6.81 -3.48
C TYR A 330 -24.77 8.32 -3.48
N ALA A 331 -23.62 8.90 -3.70
CA ALA A 331 -23.55 10.32 -3.79
C ALA A 331 -24.13 10.74 -5.14
N GLU A 332 -25.43 11.10 -5.19
CA GLU A 332 -26.06 11.73 -6.37
C GLU A 332 -25.25 12.91 -6.91
N SER A 333 -24.31 13.42 -6.11
CA SER A 333 -23.43 14.55 -6.41
C SER A 333 -22.02 14.16 -6.87
N THR A 334 -21.61 12.90 -6.76
CA THR A 334 -20.31 12.46 -7.27
C THR A 334 -20.50 11.85 -8.66
N PRO A 335 -19.99 12.50 -9.70
CA PRO A 335 -20.10 11.98 -11.09
C PRO A 335 -19.20 10.76 -11.34
N PHE A 336 -18.52 10.22 -10.31
CA PHE A 336 -17.44 9.27 -10.48
C PHE A 336 -17.70 8.00 -9.67
N ASP A 337 -18.04 6.93 -10.33
CA ASP A 337 -17.77 5.57 -9.87
C ASP A 337 -16.27 5.30 -10.13
N PHE A 338 -15.38 5.72 -9.25
CA PHE A 338 -13.93 5.60 -9.45
C PHE A 338 -13.48 4.16 -9.59
N GLN A 339 -14.21 3.23 -8.99
CA GLN A 339 -13.86 1.82 -9.08
C GLN A 339 -15.08 0.94 -9.17
N ARG A 340 -15.01 0.00 -10.11
CA ARG A 340 -15.90 -1.15 -10.17
C ARG A 340 -15.13 -2.37 -9.77
N ASN A 341 -15.73 -3.19 -8.92
CA ASN A 341 -15.12 -4.36 -8.33
C ASN A 341 -13.94 -4.04 -7.41
N GLY A 342 -13.50 -5.05 -6.76
CA GLY A 342 -12.34 -5.20 -5.91
C GLY A 342 -11.96 -6.65 -5.95
N LEU A 343 -11.26 -7.15 -4.94
CA LEU A 343 -11.09 -8.59 -4.76
C LEU A 343 -12.46 -9.25 -4.59
N ILE A 344 -13.37 -8.56 -3.91
CA ILE A 344 -14.76 -8.97 -3.67
C ILE A 344 -15.68 -7.92 -4.29
N GLY A 345 -16.63 -8.38 -5.10
CA GLY A 345 -17.66 -7.51 -5.69
C GLY A 345 -18.71 -7.05 -4.68
N ALA A 346 -19.54 -6.07 -5.08
CA ALA A 346 -20.59 -5.47 -4.22
C ALA A 346 -21.58 -6.47 -3.62
N TRP A 347 -21.71 -7.63 -4.18
CA TRP A 347 -22.63 -8.67 -3.71
C TRP A 347 -21.94 -9.79 -2.94
N GLY A 348 -20.70 -9.61 -2.50
CA GLY A 348 -19.93 -10.62 -1.80
C GLY A 348 -19.35 -11.71 -2.72
N ASN A 349 -19.40 -11.51 -4.03
CA ASN A 349 -18.89 -12.48 -5.00
C ASN A 349 -17.38 -12.34 -5.21
N LYS A 350 -16.69 -13.47 -5.35
CA LYS A 350 -15.28 -13.51 -5.74
C LYS A 350 -15.11 -12.97 -7.15
N THR A 351 -14.17 -12.03 -7.35
CA THR A 351 -13.77 -11.55 -8.68
C THR A 351 -12.54 -12.31 -9.18
N ARG A 352 -12.05 -12.00 -10.38
CA ARG A 352 -10.78 -12.58 -10.88
C ARG A 352 -9.60 -12.21 -9.99
N TRP A 353 -9.56 -10.99 -9.47
CA TRP A 353 -8.49 -10.49 -8.62
C TRP A 353 -8.45 -11.17 -7.23
N TYR A 354 -9.57 -11.70 -6.76
CA TYR A 354 -9.62 -12.55 -5.59
C TYR A 354 -8.67 -13.75 -5.73
N TYR A 355 -8.75 -14.44 -6.87
CA TYR A 355 -7.90 -15.60 -7.14
C TYR A 355 -6.44 -15.20 -7.41
N TYR A 356 -6.21 -14.05 -8.05
CA TYR A 356 -4.86 -13.53 -8.24
C TYR A 356 -4.20 -13.19 -6.90
N ALA A 357 -4.95 -12.55 -6.00
CA ALA A 357 -4.49 -12.26 -4.64
C ALA A 357 -4.22 -13.55 -3.86
N GLN A 358 -5.09 -14.56 -3.98
CA GLN A 358 -4.91 -15.86 -3.32
C GLN A 358 -3.61 -16.53 -3.75
N ASP A 359 -3.32 -16.57 -5.07
CA ASP A 359 -2.06 -17.13 -5.60
C ASP A 359 -0.84 -16.34 -5.09
N MET A 360 -0.91 -15.01 -5.14
CA MET A 360 0.22 -14.14 -4.76
C MET A 360 0.45 -14.15 -3.23
N ASN A 361 -0.62 -14.13 -2.43
CA ASN A 361 -0.49 -14.15 -0.98
C ASN A 361 0.04 -15.50 -0.47
N ALA A 362 -0.27 -16.60 -1.17
CA ALA A 362 0.37 -17.89 -0.91
C ALA A 362 1.89 -17.84 -1.17
N GLN A 363 2.32 -17.16 -2.25
CA GLN A 363 3.74 -16.93 -2.53
C GLN A 363 4.39 -16.04 -1.45
N ILE A 364 3.69 -14.98 -1.00
CA ILE A 364 4.19 -14.13 0.08
C ILE A 364 4.35 -14.94 1.37
N ALA A 365 3.32 -15.69 1.79
CA ALA A 365 3.38 -16.52 3.00
C ALA A 365 4.48 -17.58 2.97
N ALA A 366 4.90 -18.04 1.78
CA ALA A 366 6.03 -18.95 1.64
C ALA A 366 7.40 -18.24 1.71
N THR A 367 7.44 -16.92 1.62
CA THR A 367 8.67 -16.10 1.53
C THR A 367 8.80 -15.05 2.63
N ASP A 368 7.74 -14.78 3.39
CA ASP A 368 7.66 -13.64 4.31
C ASP A 368 8.68 -13.71 5.45
N GLU A 369 8.91 -14.86 6.10
CA GLU A 369 9.99 -15.01 7.09
C GLU A 369 11.33 -14.50 6.55
N ILE A 370 11.65 -14.83 5.30
CA ILE A 370 12.90 -14.38 4.68
C ILE A 370 12.85 -12.89 4.37
N LEU A 371 11.78 -12.43 3.71
CA LEU A 371 11.65 -11.04 3.27
C LEU A 371 11.53 -10.07 4.45
N MET A 372 10.86 -10.46 5.54
CA MET A 372 10.74 -9.62 6.73
C MET A 372 12.09 -9.38 7.40
N HIS A 373 12.98 -10.39 7.42
CA HIS A 373 14.31 -10.31 8.03
C HIS A 373 15.45 -9.97 7.05
N ALA A 374 15.16 -9.85 5.76
CA ALA A 374 16.17 -9.51 4.76
C ALA A 374 16.26 -8.00 4.52
N VAL A 375 17.50 -7.50 4.35
CA VAL A 375 17.79 -6.12 3.98
C VAL A 375 17.92 -6.01 2.47
N ASN A 376 17.06 -5.25 1.81
CA ASN A 376 17.20 -4.96 0.39
C ASN A 376 18.38 -4.01 0.15
N LYS A 377 19.31 -4.40 -0.70
CA LYS A 377 20.51 -3.63 -1.06
C LYS A 377 20.38 -2.88 -2.37
N GLY A 378 19.28 -3.06 -3.07
CA GLY A 378 18.97 -2.45 -4.35
C GLY A 378 18.31 -3.44 -5.30
N VAL A 379 18.15 -3.03 -6.54
CA VAL A 379 17.53 -3.82 -7.60
C VAL A 379 18.42 -3.88 -8.84
N ILE A 380 18.39 -5.01 -9.53
CA ILE A 380 18.99 -5.19 -10.86
C ILE A 380 17.85 -5.15 -11.88
N ALA A 381 18.05 -4.42 -12.98
CA ALA A 381 17.18 -4.42 -14.14
C ALA A 381 17.83 -5.19 -15.29
N SER A 382 17.11 -6.12 -15.90
CA SER A 382 17.45 -6.82 -17.13
C SER A 382 16.33 -6.66 -18.15
N GLY A 383 16.66 -6.37 -19.40
CA GLY A 383 15.68 -6.00 -20.44
C GLY A 383 15.53 -4.49 -20.62
N GLU A 384 14.98 -4.09 -21.77
CA GLU A 384 14.90 -2.68 -22.18
C GLU A 384 13.94 -1.90 -21.25
N GLN A 385 12.73 -2.42 -21.06
CA GLN A 385 11.68 -1.74 -20.31
C GLN A 385 12.02 -1.58 -18.82
N ALA A 386 12.58 -2.62 -18.19
CA ALA A 386 13.00 -2.53 -16.80
C ALA A 386 14.11 -1.48 -16.60
N ASN A 387 15.08 -1.44 -17.52
CA ASN A 387 16.16 -0.45 -17.48
C ASN A 387 15.64 0.98 -17.71
N GLU A 388 14.67 1.18 -18.61
CA GLU A 388 14.06 2.47 -18.85
C GLU A 388 13.33 2.98 -17.60
N HIS A 389 12.47 2.14 -17.00
CA HIS A 389 11.65 2.52 -15.84
C HIS A 389 12.48 2.83 -14.60
N LEU A 390 13.59 2.12 -14.42
CA LEU A 390 14.48 2.28 -13.26
C LEU A 390 15.66 3.23 -13.52
N SER A 391 15.81 3.81 -14.73
CA SER A 391 17.00 4.55 -15.16
C SER A 391 17.45 5.67 -14.22
N ASP A 392 16.50 6.33 -13.57
CA ASP A 392 16.74 7.44 -12.63
C ASP A 392 16.56 7.00 -11.15
N CYS A 393 16.40 5.70 -10.91
CA CYS A 393 16.20 5.16 -9.57
C CYS A 393 17.56 4.99 -8.86
N ARG A 394 17.69 5.59 -7.68
CA ARG A 394 18.92 5.48 -6.86
C ARG A 394 19.23 4.07 -6.38
N TYR A 395 18.20 3.22 -6.28
CA TYR A 395 18.35 1.82 -5.86
C TYR A 395 18.70 0.88 -7.01
N LEU A 396 18.78 1.40 -8.26
CA LEU A 396 19.24 0.62 -9.40
C LEU A 396 20.75 0.35 -9.29
N MET A 397 21.12 -0.92 -9.24
CA MET A 397 22.51 -1.35 -9.21
C MET A 397 23.17 -1.16 -10.58
N LYS A 398 24.47 -0.89 -10.58
CA LYS A 398 25.25 -0.78 -11.82
C LYS A 398 25.53 -2.16 -12.38
N GLY A 399 24.96 -2.47 -13.53
CA GLY A 399 25.10 -3.75 -14.20
C GLY A 399 24.22 -4.85 -13.63
N LYS A 400 24.53 -6.11 -13.97
CA LYS A 400 23.70 -7.27 -13.65
C LYS A 400 24.34 -8.22 -12.63
N ALA A 401 25.49 -7.86 -12.07
CA ALA A 401 26.23 -8.66 -11.12
C ALA A 401 26.07 -8.13 -9.68
N TRP A 402 25.89 -9.04 -8.75
CA TRP A 402 25.88 -8.72 -7.33
C TRP A 402 26.21 -9.95 -6.49
N ARG A 403 27.26 -9.88 -5.66
CA ARG A 403 27.78 -11.00 -4.85
C ARG A 403 27.99 -12.25 -5.72
N GLU A 404 27.29 -13.34 -5.43
CA GLU A 404 27.36 -14.62 -6.14
C GLU A 404 26.76 -14.57 -7.55
N LEU A 405 25.82 -13.64 -7.81
CA LEU A 405 25.18 -13.45 -9.12
C LEU A 405 26.16 -12.75 -10.08
N ALA A 406 26.48 -13.38 -11.23
CA ALA A 406 27.38 -12.86 -12.24
C ALA A 406 26.67 -12.18 -13.41
N ASP A 407 25.54 -12.74 -13.89
CA ASP A 407 24.75 -12.17 -15.01
C ASP A 407 23.30 -12.64 -14.96
N VAL A 408 22.44 -11.93 -15.71
CA VAL A 408 21.02 -12.22 -15.87
C VAL A 408 20.63 -12.13 -17.33
N THR A 409 19.92 -13.15 -17.83
CA THR A 409 19.33 -13.17 -19.18
C THR A 409 17.81 -13.29 -19.09
N GLY A 410 17.09 -12.51 -19.87
CA GLY A 410 15.62 -12.36 -19.85
C GLY A 410 15.21 -11.00 -19.31
N ASP A 411 13.92 -10.67 -19.47
CA ASP A 411 13.36 -9.41 -19.00
C ASP A 411 12.95 -9.54 -17.52
N ALA A 412 13.74 -8.96 -16.62
CA ALA A 412 13.59 -9.17 -15.19
C ALA A 412 13.89 -7.93 -14.36
N MET A 413 13.21 -7.83 -13.22
CA MET A 413 13.65 -7.03 -12.08
C MET A 413 14.04 -7.97 -10.95
N ILE A 414 15.21 -7.75 -10.35
CA ILE A 414 15.72 -8.62 -9.29
C ILE A 414 16.01 -7.77 -8.05
N GLY A 415 15.27 -8.00 -6.99
CA GLY A 415 15.60 -7.46 -5.66
C GLY A 415 16.77 -8.22 -5.07
N CYS A 416 17.80 -7.49 -4.64
CA CYS A 416 19.02 -8.03 -4.05
C CYS A 416 18.99 -7.88 -2.54
N PHE A 417 18.93 -8.98 -1.80
CA PHE A 417 18.76 -8.97 -0.36
C PHE A 417 19.90 -9.64 0.40
N ASN A 418 20.28 -9.03 1.51
CA ASN A 418 21.11 -9.68 2.53
C ASN A 418 20.20 -10.32 3.59
N TYR A 419 20.14 -11.64 3.65
CA TYR A 419 19.38 -12.40 4.63
C TYR A 419 20.31 -13.14 5.58
N LYS A 420 20.51 -12.62 6.78
CA LYS A 420 21.39 -13.24 7.80
C LYS A 420 22.80 -13.57 7.25
N GLY A 421 23.33 -12.67 6.43
CA GLY A 421 24.65 -12.84 5.76
C GLY A 421 24.61 -13.61 4.43
N LYS A 422 23.52 -14.30 4.10
CA LYS A 422 23.32 -14.99 2.83
C LYS A 422 22.78 -14.05 1.76
N THR A 423 23.00 -14.38 0.50
CA THR A 423 22.34 -13.72 -0.63
C THR A 423 20.95 -14.28 -0.84
N ALA A 424 19.96 -13.40 -0.92
CA ALA A 424 18.64 -13.73 -1.38
C ALA A 424 18.26 -12.83 -2.58
N LEU A 425 17.69 -13.42 -3.61
CA LEU A 425 17.32 -12.77 -4.87
C LEU A 425 15.82 -12.93 -5.08
N TYR A 426 15.08 -11.82 -5.12
CA TYR A 426 13.65 -11.84 -5.48
C TYR A 426 13.50 -11.48 -6.95
N VAL A 427 13.28 -12.50 -7.79
CA VAL A 427 13.24 -12.40 -9.25
C VAL A 427 11.82 -12.21 -9.72
N VAL A 428 11.56 -11.19 -10.54
CA VAL A 428 10.25 -10.88 -11.13
C VAL A 428 10.38 -10.93 -12.65
N ASN A 429 9.50 -11.68 -13.32
CA ASN A 429 9.30 -11.56 -14.75
C ASN A 429 8.74 -10.16 -15.06
N TYR A 430 9.53 -9.35 -15.79
CA TYR A 430 9.13 -7.97 -16.07
C TYR A 430 8.12 -7.87 -17.22
N ASP A 431 7.96 -8.94 -18.01
CA ASP A 431 6.94 -9.05 -19.04
C ASP A 431 5.58 -9.38 -18.43
N ILE A 432 4.61 -8.47 -18.59
CA ILE A 432 3.24 -8.60 -18.06
C ILE A 432 2.29 -9.37 -18.97
N GLU A 433 2.70 -9.68 -20.20
CA GLU A 433 1.87 -10.34 -21.22
C GLU A 433 2.29 -11.79 -21.46
N TYR A 434 3.60 -12.06 -21.41
CA TYR A 434 4.14 -13.34 -21.83
C TYR A 434 4.94 -14.05 -20.73
N ALA A 435 4.80 -15.37 -20.76
CA ALA A 435 5.68 -16.24 -20.00
C ALA A 435 7.07 -16.25 -20.65
N GLN A 436 8.11 -16.24 -19.82
CA GLN A 436 9.48 -16.32 -20.31
C GLN A 436 10.38 -17.16 -19.40
N LYS A 437 11.56 -17.45 -19.92
CA LYS A 437 12.65 -18.04 -19.16
C LYS A 437 13.62 -16.95 -18.74
N ILE A 438 13.96 -16.96 -17.47
CA ILE A 438 14.99 -16.10 -16.91
C ILE A 438 16.13 -16.98 -16.45
N THR A 439 17.35 -16.67 -16.90
CA THR A 439 18.57 -17.39 -16.51
C THR A 439 19.42 -16.50 -15.62
N LEU A 440 19.81 -17.06 -14.49
CA LEU A 440 20.75 -16.47 -13.53
C LEU A 440 22.07 -17.24 -13.60
N ASP A 441 23.14 -16.58 -14.00
CA ASP A 441 24.47 -17.13 -14.00
C ASP A 441 25.22 -16.70 -12.74
N PHE A 442 25.85 -17.65 -12.06
CA PHE A 442 26.57 -17.41 -10.82
C PHE A 442 28.07 -17.55 -11.02
N VAL A 443 28.86 -16.93 -10.14
CA VAL A 443 30.32 -16.95 -10.23
C VAL A 443 30.92 -18.35 -9.95
N ASP A 444 30.16 -19.23 -9.27
CA ASP A 444 30.51 -20.60 -8.98
C ASP A 444 29.24 -21.47 -8.87
N THR A 445 29.40 -22.74 -8.51
CA THR A 445 28.28 -23.65 -8.18
C THR A 445 27.86 -23.45 -6.72
N TYR A 446 26.58 -23.15 -6.50
CA TYR A 446 26.00 -22.94 -5.16
C TYR A 446 24.83 -23.86 -4.90
N ASN A 447 24.66 -24.24 -3.64
CA ASN A 447 23.38 -24.79 -3.16
C ASN A 447 22.40 -23.66 -3.00
N MET A 448 21.16 -23.86 -3.46
CA MET A 448 20.12 -22.85 -3.47
C MET A 448 18.78 -23.42 -3.03
N THR A 449 18.05 -22.63 -2.26
CA THR A 449 16.64 -22.83 -1.99
C THR A 449 15.85 -21.89 -2.90
N ILE A 450 14.88 -22.43 -3.66
CA ILE A 450 14.05 -21.69 -4.61
C ILE A 450 12.59 -21.82 -4.12
N ILE A 451 11.92 -20.67 -3.97
CA ILE A 451 10.50 -20.59 -3.58
C ILE A 451 9.76 -19.92 -4.74
N GLN A 452 8.96 -20.69 -5.47
CA GLN A 452 8.17 -20.22 -6.61
C GLN A 452 6.79 -20.86 -6.57
N ASN A 453 5.71 -20.07 -6.76
CA ASN A 453 4.33 -20.51 -6.69
C ASN A 453 4.01 -21.22 -5.35
N ALA A 454 4.54 -20.68 -4.26
CA ALA A 454 4.45 -21.21 -2.89
C ALA A 454 5.07 -22.60 -2.70
N GLU A 455 5.80 -23.13 -3.68
CA GLU A 455 6.53 -24.39 -3.61
C GLU A 455 8.03 -24.17 -3.39
N THR A 456 8.62 -24.93 -2.47
CA THR A 456 10.04 -24.86 -2.18
C THR A 456 10.78 -26.02 -2.87
N THR A 457 11.83 -25.70 -3.61
CA THR A 457 12.72 -26.66 -4.25
C THR A 457 14.19 -26.35 -3.93
N HIS A 458 15.05 -27.33 -4.06
CA HIS A 458 16.49 -27.19 -3.81
C HIS A 458 17.28 -27.66 -5.03
N THR A 459 18.37 -26.96 -5.34
CA THR A 459 19.26 -27.31 -6.42
C THR A 459 20.69 -26.94 -6.10
N SER A 460 21.65 -27.47 -6.90
CA SER A 460 23.05 -27.06 -6.83
C SER A 460 23.55 -26.85 -8.26
N CYS A 461 23.80 -25.60 -8.64
CA CYS A 461 24.22 -25.28 -10.01
C CYS A 461 24.98 -23.94 -10.06
N GLY A 462 25.72 -23.71 -11.17
CA GLY A 462 26.36 -22.42 -11.48
C GLY A 462 25.56 -21.59 -12.48
N SER A 463 24.45 -22.13 -13.02
CA SER A 463 23.53 -21.43 -13.90
C SER A 463 22.12 -21.99 -13.64
N LEU A 464 21.16 -21.13 -13.33
CA LEU A 464 19.80 -21.49 -12.99
C LEU A 464 18.83 -20.89 -13.99
N GLU A 465 18.12 -21.72 -14.75
CA GLU A 465 17.02 -21.29 -15.62
C GLU A 465 15.68 -21.59 -14.94
N LEU A 466 14.86 -20.57 -14.75
CA LEU A 466 13.48 -20.68 -14.25
C LEU A 466 12.50 -20.20 -15.33
N THR A 467 11.33 -20.84 -15.36
CA THR A 467 10.22 -20.40 -16.21
C THR A 467 9.20 -19.67 -15.36
N PHE A 468 8.81 -18.48 -15.80
CA PHE A 468 7.82 -17.63 -15.14
C PHE A 468 6.64 -17.40 -16.07
N ALA A 469 5.43 -17.44 -15.58
CA ALA A 469 4.31 -16.82 -16.28
C ALA A 469 4.44 -15.29 -16.25
N ALA A 470 3.58 -14.59 -16.99
CA ALA A 470 3.58 -13.12 -17.05
C ALA A 470 3.52 -12.51 -15.64
N GLY A 471 4.43 -11.61 -15.33
CA GLY A 471 4.53 -10.90 -14.05
C GLY A 471 4.88 -11.73 -12.82
N GLU A 472 5.02 -13.05 -12.95
CA GLU A 472 5.31 -13.94 -11.81
C GLU A 472 6.70 -13.72 -11.20
N SER A 473 6.86 -14.20 -9.97
CA SER A 473 8.09 -14.03 -9.21
C SER A 473 8.53 -15.29 -8.47
N ALA A 474 9.81 -15.31 -8.07
CA ALA A 474 10.41 -16.35 -7.24
C ALA A 474 11.44 -15.74 -6.28
N LEU A 475 11.59 -16.35 -5.11
CA LEU A 475 12.66 -16.05 -4.18
C LEU A 475 13.73 -17.16 -4.27
N ILE A 476 14.99 -16.78 -4.38
CA ILE A 476 16.13 -17.68 -4.41
C ILE A 476 17.05 -17.31 -3.26
N VAL A 477 17.37 -18.25 -2.39
CA VAL A 477 18.35 -18.08 -1.31
C VAL A 477 19.58 -18.93 -1.61
N ILE A 478 20.74 -18.30 -1.65
CA ILE A 478 22.02 -18.96 -1.83
C ILE A 478 22.55 -19.36 -0.45
N GLU A 479 22.86 -20.65 -0.26
CA GLU A 479 23.22 -21.22 1.03
C GLU A 479 24.74 -21.13 1.31
#